data_96f5f0942e217c8e3a1c76d0ded070ae
#
_entry.id   96f5f0942e217c8e3a1c76d0ded070ae
#
_cell.length_a   1.000
_cell.length_b   1.000
_cell.length_c   1.000
_cell.angle_alpha   90.00
_cell.angle_beta   90.00
_cell.angle_gamma   90.00
#
_symmetry.space_group_name_H-M   'P 1'
#
loop_
_entity.id
_entity.type
_entity.pdbx_description
1 polymer ?
#
loop_
_entity_poly.entity_id
_entity_poly.type
_entity_poly.pdbx_seq_one_letter_code
_entity_poly.pdbx_strand_id
1 'polypeptide(L)'
;MSSKGEENSKRRKRIMKKTYRNMALAAACVLTATGLWGCSTSVQIPDTVKVQQGDSGGNRITVNGIEEVKAVPDMAQIQYSVYTQAATAQECQEENAKNVNQTLETLKGLGVEEKSIQTSDYGLSPIYDWNSGRQKITGYQMSTSITVSDIPVENAGKIITASVASGVNELDSVQYLCSDYDEKYQEALKMAVEMAKNKADAMAEAAGMTVVKAVNISEDGYYPQARYNTAGASAKQMMMEDAAADMGVMPGEVSIEAQVSVTFEME
;
A
#
# COMPACT_ATOMS: atom_id res chain seq x y z
N MET A 1 -18.83 2.00 -44.52
CA MET A 1 -17.52 2.47 -43.99
C MET A 1 -16.73 1.37 -43.26
N SER A 2 -16.87 0.09 -43.65
CA SER A 2 -16.28 -1.07 -42.93
C SER A 2 -15.05 -1.72 -43.61
N SER A 3 -14.66 -1.32 -44.80
CA SER A 3 -13.62 -2.04 -45.60
C SER A 3 -12.18 -1.58 -45.34
N LYS A 4 -11.96 -0.33 -44.88
CA LYS A 4 -10.61 0.23 -44.64
C LYS A 4 -9.92 -0.27 -43.34
N GLY A 5 -10.68 -0.75 -42.36
CA GLY A 5 -10.13 -1.27 -41.09
C GLY A 5 -9.49 -2.65 -41.23
N GLU A 6 -10.09 -3.48 -42.07
CA GLU A 6 -9.64 -4.87 -42.27
C GLU A 6 -8.37 -4.95 -43.13
N GLU A 7 -8.22 -4.06 -44.10
CA GLU A 7 -7.05 -3.96 -44.96
C GLU A 7 -5.81 -3.47 -44.21
N ASN A 8 -5.97 -2.52 -43.29
CA ASN A 8 -4.87 -2.04 -42.42
C ASN A 8 -4.41 -3.10 -41.39
N SER A 9 -5.32 -3.94 -40.90
CA SER A 9 -4.97 -5.07 -40.01
C SER A 9 -4.17 -6.15 -40.74
N LYS A 10 -4.54 -6.49 -41.98
CA LYS A 10 -3.83 -7.46 -42.81
C LYS A 10 -2.44 -6.96 -43.24
N ARG A 11 -2.31 -5.64 -43.47
CA ARG A 11 -1.02 -5.01 -43.82
C ARG A 11 -0.03 -5.01 -42.64
N ARG A 12 -0.49 -4.73 -41.41
CA ARG A 12 0.34 -4.81 -40.18
C ARG A 12 0.83 -6.22 -39.90
N LYS A 13 0.00 -7.24 -40.06
CA LYS A 13 0.39 -8.66 -39.88
C LYS A 13 1.41 -9.13 -40.93
N ARG A 14 1.36 -8.61 -42.16
CA ARG A 14 2.37 -8.93 -43.19
C ARG A 14 3.72 -8.28 -42.92
N ILE A 15 3.73 -7.06 -42.41
CA ILE A 15 4.98 -6.34 -42.07
C ILE A 15 5.68 -7.03 -40.90
N MET A 16 4.96 -7.42 -39.83
CA MET A 16 5.55 -8.13 -38.70
C MET A 16 6.14 -9.49 -39.10
N LYS A 17 5.47 -10.29 -39.94
CA LYS A 17 6.02 -11.56 -40.43
C LYS A 17 7.28 -11.40 -41.26
N LYS A 18 7.43 -10.32 -42.04
CA LYS A 18 8.64 -10.03 -42.83
C LYS A 18 9.82 -9.65 -41.94
N THR A 19 9.58 -8.88 -40.87
CA THR A 19 10.64 -8.43 -39.94
C THR A 19 11.20 -9.61 -39.14
N TYR A 20 10.35 -10.52 -38.66
CA TYR A 20 10.80 -11.73 -37.95
C TYR A 20 11.59 -12.69 -38.84
N ARG A 21 11.23 -12.81 -40.12
CA ARG A 21 11.94 -13.71 -41.08
C ARG A 21 13.32 -13.17 -41.46
N ASN A 22 13.50 -11.86 -41.50
CA ASN A 22 14.79 -11.22 -41.77
C ASN A 22 15.73 -11.19 -40.55
N MET A 23 15.17 -11.18 -39.31
CA MET A 23 15.97 -11.30 -38.08
C MET A 23 16.50 -12.74 -37.85
N ALA A 24 15.74 -13.76 -38.27
CA ALA A 24 16.17 -15.15 -38.16
C ALA A 24 17.30 -15.53 -39.16
N LEU A 25 17.41 -14.82 -40.28
CA LEU A 25 18.49 -15.05 -41.29
C LEU A 25 19.80 -14.29 -40.93
N ALA A 26 19.75 -13.23 -40.13
CA ALA A 26 20.93 -12.52 -39.67
C ALA A 26 21.68 -13.21 -38.51
N ALA A 27 21.01 -14.07 -37.76
CA ALA A 27 21.62 -14.80 -36.64
C ALA A 27 22.41 -16.03 -37.05
N ALA A 28 22.27 -16.53 -38.29
CA ALA A 28 22.93 -17.75 -38.78
C ALA A 28 24.30 -17.47 -39.43
N CYS A 29 24.72 -16.23 -39.69
CA CYS A 29 25.98 -15.93 -40.40
C CYS A 29 27.14 -15.47 -39.49
N VAL A 30 26.98 -15.44 -38.14
CA VAL A 30 28.05 -14.97 -37.23
C VAL A 30 28.84 -16.13 -36.60
N LEU A 31 28.52 -17.39 -36.85
CA LEU A 31 29.14 -18.55 -36.18
C LEU A 31 30.27 -19.24 -36.96
N THR A 32 30.79 -18.70 -38.07
CA THR A 32 31.81 -19.41 -38.88
C THR A 32 33.12 -18.64 -39.14
N ALA A 33 33.49 -17.60 -38.38
CA ALA A 33 34.73 -16.87 -38.62
C ALA A 33 35.49 -16.46 -37.35
N THR A 34 35.73 -17.36 -36.40
CA THR A 34 36.79 -17.20 -35.39
C THR A 34 37.36 -18.53 -34.97
N GLY A 35 37.98 -19.21 -35.92
CA GLY A 35 38.93 -20.26 -35.63
C GLY A 35 40.35 -19.73 -35.80
N LEU A 36 41.25 -19.99 -34.84
CA LEU A 36 42.69 -19.83 -34.88
C LEU A 36 43.26 -18.47 -34.49
N TRP A 37 43.23 -18.17 -33.20
CA TRP A 37 44.42 -17.63 -32.54
C TRP A 37 44.44 -18.15 -31.10
N GLY A 38 45.36 -19.12 -30.86
CA GLY A 38 45.62 -19.65 -29.56
C GLY A 38 46.31 -18.64 -28.68
N CYS A 39 45.62 -18.12 -27.68
CA CYS A 39 46.21 -17.64 -26.46
C CYS A 39 45.94 -18.69 -25.39
N SER A 40 47.02 -19.44 -25.07
CA SER A 40 47.05 -20.31 -23.89
C SER A 40 47.05 -19.45 -22.63
N THR A 41 45.91 -18.96 -22.22
CA THR A 41 45.71 -18.54 -20.85
C THR A 41 45.47 -19.82 -20.05
N SER A 42 46.49 -20.27 -19.31
CA SER A 42 46.31 -21.29 -18.29
C SER A 42 45.35 -20.75 -17.26
N VAL A 43 44.07 -21.14 -17.40
CA VAL A 43 43.11 -21.02 -16.30
C VAL A 43 43.61 -21.98 -15.22
N GLN A 44 44.29 -21.44 -14.21
CA GLN A 44 44.50 -22.15 -12.97
C GLN A 44 43.14 -22.36 -12.35
N ILE A 45 42.55 -23.52 -12.60
CA ILE A 45 41.44 -24.01 -11.81
C ILE A 45 42.03 -24.30 -10.43
N PRO A 46 41.60 -23.56 -9.37
CA PRO A 46 42.06 -23.90 -8.03
C PRO A 46 41.64 -25.35 -7.75
N ASP A 47 42.60 -26.19 -7.42
CA ASP A 47 42.45 -27.65 -7.16
C ASP A 47 41.55 -27.96 -5.94
N THR A 48 40.92 -26.98 -5.37
CA THR A 48 39.89 -27.15 -4.35
C THR A 48 38.67 -26.28 -4.71
N VAL A 49 37.79 -26.77 -5.57
CA VAL A 49 36.38 -26.45 -5.39
C VAL A 49 36.05 -27.03 -4.02
N LYS A 50 36.11 -26.21 -2.98
CA LYS A 50 35.38 -26.49 -1.76
C LYS A 50 33.92 -26.46 -2.17
N VAL A 51 33.41 -27.60 -2.60
CA VAL A 51 31.99 -27.88 -2.49
C VAL A 51 31.72 -27.68 -1.02
N GLN A 52 31.19 -26.54 -0.65
CA GLN A 52 30.61 -26.32 0.65
C GLN A 52 29.45 -27.36 0.67
N GLN A 53 29.83 -28.55 1.12
CA GLN A 53 28.92 -29.65 1.42
C GLN A 53 27.99 -28.99 2.43
N GLY A 54 26.79 -28.62 1.96
CA GLY A 54 25.76 -28.07 2.83
C GLY A 54 25.74 -29.01 4.02
N ASP A 55 25.90 -28.42 5.18
CA ASP A 55 25.80 -29.09 6.47
C ASP A 55 24.79 -30.20 6.33
N SER A 56 25.21 -31.44 6.68
CA SER A 56 24.33 -32.61 6.63
C SER A 56 23.20 -32.32 7.62
N GLY A 57 22.30 -31.48 7.15
CA GLY A 57 21.24 -30.93 7.97
C GLY A 57 20.42 -32.11 8.45
N GLY A 58 20.45 -32.35 9.75
CA GLY A 58 19.53 -33.25 10.41
C GLY A 58 18.10 -33.07 9.87
N ASN A 59 17.23 -34.02 10.08
CA ASN A 59 15.84 -33.92 9.65
C ASN A 59 15.27 -32.56 10.05
N ARG A 60 14.70 -31.83 9.11
CA ARG A 60 14.17 -30.49 9.33
C ARG A 60 12.74 -30.40 8.83
N ILE A 61 11.92 -29.64 9.54
CA ILE A 61 10.56 -29.31 9.15
C ILE A 61 10.40 -27.81 9.15
N THR A 62 9.79 -27.26 8.11
CA THR A 62 9.43 -25.83 8.04
C THR A 62 7.92 -25.73 8.08
N VAL A 63 7.40 -24.93 8.97
CA VAL A 63 5.97 -24.69 9.18
C VAL A 63 5.69 -23.20 9.30
N ASN A 64 4.49 -22.79 8.90
CA ASN A 64 4.01 -21.44 9.06
C ASN A 64 3.04 -21.34 10.23
N GLY A 65 3.24 -20.35 11.09
CA GLY A 65 2.31 -19.92 12.10
C GLY A 65 1.65 -18.61 11.67
N ILE A 66 0.34 -18.51 11.83
CA ILE A 66 -0.45 -17.30 11.58
C ILE A 66 -1.39 -17.16 12.74
N GLU A 67 -1.35 -16.02 13.42
CA GLU A 67 -2.23 -15.71 14.54
C GLU A 67 -2.65 -14.24 14.49
N GLU A 68 -3.81 -13.95 15.04
CA GLU A 68 -4.36 -12.62 15.12
C GLU A 68 -4.70 -12.23 16.55
N VAL A 69 -4.48 -10.96 16.88
CA VAL A 69 -4.96 -10.33 18.11
C VAL A 69 -5.99 -9.28 17.72
N LYS A 70 -7.18 -9.35 18.32
CA LYS A 70 -8.22 -8.33 18.15
C LYS A 70 -8.02 -7.21 19.16
N ALA A 71 -8.12 -5.98 18.68
CA ALA A 71 -8.03 -4.79 19.52
C ALA A 71 -9.14 -3.78 19.16
N VAL A 72 -9.58 -3.02 20.15
CA VAL A 72 -10.50 -1.90 19.93
C VAL A 72 -9.64 -0.67 19.69
N PRO A 73 -9.79 0.00 18.53
CA PRO A 73 -9.04 1.21 18.24
C PRO A 73 -9.39 2.33 19.23
N ASP A 74 -8.40 3.06 19.65
CA ASP A 74 -8.50 4.22 20.55
C ASP A 74 -8.15 5.56 19.87
N MET A 75 -7.54 5.48 18.67
CA MET A 75 -7.12 6.64 17.90
C MET A 75 -7.73 6.63 16.51
N ALA A 76 -7.87 7.82 15.92
CA ALA A 76 -8.34 8.01 14.55
C ALA A 76 -7.39 8.94 13.77
N GLN A 77 -7.31 8.69 12.47
CA GLN A 77 -6.77 9.61 11.48
C GLN A 77 -7.88 9.99 10.53
N ILE A 78 -8.04 11.29 10.29
CA ILE A 78 -9.09 11.83 9.43
C ILE A 78 -8.43 12.55 8.27
N GLN A 79 -8.86 12.25 7.06
CA GLN A 79 -8.42 12.94 5.85
C GLN A 79 -9.58 13.69 5.23
N TYR A 80 -9.34 14.96 4.99
CA TYR A 80 -10.29 15.91 4.39
C TYR A 80 -9.73 16.49 3.12
N SER A 81 -10.63 17.02 2.27
CA SER A 81 -10.28 17.92 1.18
C SER A 81 -11.09 19.20 1.26
N VAL A 82 -10.41 20.32 1.01
CA VAL A 82 -11.04 21.62 0.78
C VAL A 82 -11.04 21.89 -0.72
N TYR A 83 -12.20 21.77 -1.32
CA TYR A 83 -12.39 21.98 -2.74
C TYR A 83 -13.06 23.32 -3.00
N THR A 84 -12.51 24.10 -3.95
CA THR A 84 -13.05 25.41 -4.35
C THR A 84 -13.10 25.55 -5.88
N GLN A 85 -14.01 26.40 -6.36
CA GLN A 85 -14.11 26.76 -7.78
C GLN A 85 -14.33 28.25 -7.91
N ALA A 86 -13.65 28.89 -8.88
CA ALA A 86 -13.84 30.31 -9.19
C ALA A 86 -13.63 30.59 -10.69
N ALA A 87 -13.97 31.80 -11.11
CA ALA A 87 -13.80 32.25 -12.49
C ALA A 87 -12.32 32.41 -12.87
N THR A 88 -11.47 32.81 -11.90
CA THR A 88 -10.03 33.01 -12.09
C THR A 88 -9.22 32.09 -11.14
N ALA A 89 -8.00 31.77 -11.56
CA ALA A 89 -7.08 30.97 -10.73
C ALA A 89 -6.76 31.65 -9.39
N GLN A 90 -6.62 32.98 -9.40
CA GLN A 90 -6.32 33.75 -8.20
C GLN A 90 -7.47 33.69 -7.19
N GLU A 91 -8.71 33.97 -7.61
CA GLU A 91 -9.89 33.88 -6.73
C GLU A 91 -10.06 32.47 -6.16
N CYS A 92 -9.87 31.44 -7.00
CA CYS A 92 -9.95 30.05 -6.57
C CYS A 92 -8.93 29.71 -5.47
N GLN A 93 -7.69 30.19 -5.63
CA GLN A 93 -6.63 30.00 -4.64
C GLN A 93 -6.89 30.78 -3.35
N GLU A 94 -7.35 32.04 -3.44
CA GLU A 94 -7.64 32.87 -2.27
C GLU A 94 -8.76 32.27 -1.43
N GLU A 95 -9.83 31.79 -2.07
CA GLU A 95 -10.94 31.12 -1.39
C GLU A 95 -10.51 29.81 -0.73
N ASN A 96 -9.73 29.00 -1.45
CA ASN A 96 -9.19 27.74 -0.92
C ASN A 96 -8.32 28.02 0.32
N ALA A 97 -7.36 28.95 0.21
CA ALA A 97 -6.48 29.30 1.31
C ALA A 97 -7.25 29.84 2.55
N LYS A 98 -8.30 30.61 2.31
CA LYS A 98 -9.17 31.10 3.39
C LYS A 98 -9.84 29.94 4.14
N ASN A 99 -10.45 29.01 3.41
CA ASN A 99 -11.16 27.86 3.99
C ASN A 99 -10.18 26.91 4.71
N VAL A 100 -9.01 26.63 4.11
CA VAL A 100 -7.95 25.84 4.74
C VAL A 100 -7.49 26.48 6.05
N ASN A 101 -7.15 27.79 6.05
CA ASN A 101 -6.69 28.47 7.25
C ASN A 101 -7.76 28.48 8.35
N GLN A 102 -9.03 28.69 8.00
CA GLN A 102 -10.13 28.64 8.95
C GLN A 102 -10.30 27.24 9.56
N THR A 103 -10.13 26.19 8.76
CA THR A 103 -10.15 24.80 9.24
C THR A 103 -8.98 24.54 10.20
N LEU A 104 -7.76 24.99 9.85
CA LEU A 104 -6.58 24.83 10.70
C LEU A 104 -6.74 25.53 12.06
N GLU A 105 -7.30 26.76 12.08
CA GLU A 105 -7.60 27.48 13.30
C GLU A 105 -8.66 26.75 14.15
N THR A 106 -9.69 26.21 13.52
CA THR A 106 -10.73 25.42 14.18
C THR A 106 -10.14 24.16 14.83
N LEU A 107 -9.31 23.41 14.10
CA LEU A 107 -8.65 22.21 14.60
C LEU A 107 -7.76 22.53 15.82
N LYS A 108 -6.95 23.59 15.74
CA LYS A 108 -6.11 24.05 16.87
C LYS A 108 -6.98 24.49 18.06
N GLY A 109 -8.10 25.17 17.80
CA GLY A 109 -9.07 25.57 18.84
C GLY A 109 -9.74 24.40 19.55
N LEU A 110 -9.84 23.24 18.88
CA LEU A 110 -10.33 21.99 19.46
C LEU A 110 -9.25 21.18 20.20
N GLY A 111 -8.03 21.69 20.26
CA GLY A 111 -6.92 21.06 20.97
C GLY A 111 -6.12 20.06 20.12
N VAL A 112 -6.31 20.04 18.80
CA VAL A 112 -5.46 19.22 17.91
C VAL A 112 -4.07 19.85 17.87
N GLU A 113 -3.04 19.04 18.15
CA GLU A 113 -1.66 19.50 18.11
C GLU A 113 -1.21 19.78 16.67
N GLU A 114 -0.43 20.84 16.48
CA GLU A 114 0.04 21.26 15.16
C GLU A 114 0.84 20.15 14.44
N LYS A 115 1.62 19.35 15.19
CA LYS A 115 2.38 18.21 14.64
C LYS A 115 1.48 17.10 14.08
N SER A 116 0.23 17.01 14.54
CA SER A 116 -0.76 16.03 14.09
C SER A 116 -1.59 16.52 12.89
N ILE A 117 -1.33 17.75 12.40
CA ILE A 117 -2.00 18.31 11.24
C ILE A 117 -1.02 18.43 10.09
N GLN A 118 -1.35 17.82 8.97
CA GLN A 118 -0.57 17.88 7.72
C GLN A 118 -1.45 18.38 6.59
N THR A 119 -0.94 19.33 5.79
CA THR A 119 -1.57 19.76 4.53
C THR A 119 -0.75 19.26 3.35
N SER A 120 -1.43 18.77 2.32
CA SER A 120 -0.81 18.20 1.12
C SER A 120 -1.70 18.39 -0.12
N ASP A 121 -1.22 17.89 -1.27
CA ASP A 121 -2.00 17.78 -2.52
C ASP A 121 -2.63 19.09 -2.99
N TYR A 122 -1.81 20.14 -3.06
CA TYR A 122 -2.24 21.44 -3.58
C TYR A 122 -2.45 21.38 -5.10
N GLY A 123 -3.67 21.03 -5.52
CA GLY A 123 -4.01 20.85 -6.92
C GLY A 123 -4.86 22.01 -7.45
N LEU A 124 -4.29 22.91 -8.30
CA LEU A 124 -5.03 23.93 -9.03
C LEU A 124 -5.09 23.55 -10.52
N SER A 125 -6.29 23.47 -11.09
CA SER A 125 -6.47 23.11 -12.49
C SER A 125 -7.61 23.88 -13.16
N PRO A 126 -7.53 24.15 -14.49
CA PRO A 126 -8.61 24.79 -15.23
C PRO A 126 -9.77 23.81 -15.48
N ILE A 127 -10.99 24.35 -15.47
CA ILE A 127 -12.21 23.66 -15.88
C ILE A 127 -12.48 23.97 -17.35
N TYR A 128 -12.69 22.93 -18.16
CA TYR A 128 -12.92 23.06 -19.59
C TYR A 128 -14.35 22.74 -19.98
N ASP A 129 -14.93 23.56 -20.89
CA ASP A 129 -16.14 23.22 -21.64
C ASP A 129 -15.78 22.36 -22.85
N TRP A 130 -16.25 21.12 -22.89
CA TRP A 130 -16.05 20.18 -23.98
C TRP A 130 -17.19 20.16 -25.01
N ASN A 131 -18.31 20.87 -24.73
CA ASN A 131 -19.52 20.82 -25.57
C ASN A 131 -19.44 21.77 -26.77
N SER A 132 -18.58 22.77 -26.74
CA SER A 132 -18.51 23.82 -27.75
C SER A 132 -17.65 23.49 -28.97
N GLY A 133 -17.11 22.26 -29.06
CA GLY A 133 -16.19 21.85 -30.15
C GLY A 133 -14.80 22.52 -30.10
N ARG A 134 -14.59 23.42 -29.15
CA ARG A 134 -13.29 24.06 -28.83
C ARG A 134 -13.07 23.97 -27.34
N GLN A 135 -11.83 23.65 -26.95
CA GLN A 135 -11.43 23.62 -25.55
C GLN A 135 -11.42 25.06 -25.01
N LYS A 136 -12.47 25.43 -24.25
CA LYS A 136 -12.60 26.74 -23.64
C LYS A 136 -12.56 26.59 -22.12
N ILE A 137 -11.70 27.37 -21.45
CA ILE A 137 -11.65 27.44 -20.01
C ILE A 137 -12.91 28.18 -19.52
N THR A 138 -13.64 27.57 -18.59
CA THR A 138 -14.86 28.12 -17.97
C THR A 138 -14.66 28.55 -16.54
N GLY A 139 -13.57 28.12 -15.90
CA GLY A 139 -13.22 28.43 -14.53
C GLY A 139 -11.97 27.67 -14.10
N TYR A 140 -11.68 27.73 -12.82
CA TYR A 140 -10.59 27.03 -12.16
C TYR A 140 -11.12 26.32 -10.94
N GLN A 141 -10.51 25.19 -10.60
CA GLN A 141 -10.78 24.42 -9.39
C GLN A 141 -9.49 24.18 -8.63
N MET A 142 -9.59 24.17 -7.32
CA MET A 142 -8.49 23.84 -6.43
C MET A 142 -8.93 22.88 -5.34
N SER A 143 -8.08 21.91 -5.05
CA SER A 143 -8.23 21.01 -3.90
C SER A 143 -6.97 21.06 -3.04
N THR A 144 -7.16 21.05 -1.73
CA THR A 144 -6.09 20.93 -0.75
C THR A 144 -6.49 19.89 0.27
N SER A 145 -5.65 18.87 0.46
CA SER A 145 -5.90 17.81 1.45
C SER A 145 -5.35 18.21 2.81
N ILE A 146 -6.09 17.89 3.87
CA ILE A 146 -5.72 18.05 5.27
C ILE A 146 -5.83 16.68 5.93
N THR A 147 -4.73 16.18 6.46
CA THR A 147 -4.71 14.97 7.28
C THR A 147 -4.53 15.35 8.73
N VAL A 148 -5.41 14.82 9.58
CA VAL A 148 -5.38 15.03 11.03
C VAL A 148 -5.19 13.67 11.69
N SER A 149 -4.05 13.48 12.37
CA SER A 149 -3.66 12.22 13.02
C SER A 149 -3.77 12.32 14.53
N ASP A 150 -3.62 11.17 15.21
CA ASP A 150 -3.56 11.06 16.67
C ASP A 150 -4.79 11.63 17.39
N ILE A 151 -5.95 11.46 16.79
CA ILE A 151 -7.22 11.93 17.35
C ILE A 151 -7.82 10.79 18.20
N PRO A 152 -8.12 11.02 19.50
CA PRO A 152 -8.92 10.07 20.26
C PRO A 152 -10.25 9.79 19.55
N VAL A 153 -10.61 8.50 19.40
CA VAL A 153 -11.83 8.09 18.66
C VAL A 153 -13.07 8.81 19.15
N GLU A 154 -13.18 9.01 20.46
CA GLU A 154 -14.29 9.74 21.10
C GLU A 154 -14.44 11.21 20.61
N ASN A 155 -13.35 11.83 20.14
CA ASN A 155 -13.35 13.21 19.65
C ASN A 155 -13.53 13.29 18.13
N ALA A 156 -13.42 12.18 17.39
CA ALA A 156 -13.42 12.18 15.94
C ALA A 156 -14.70 12.79 15.35
N GLY A 157 -15.87 12.42 15.86
CA GLY A 157 -17.15 12.95 15.38
C GLY A 157 -17.27 14.46 15.55
N LYS A 158 -16.88 14.98 16.72
CA LYS A 158 -16.87 16.42 17.00
C LYS A 158 -15.91 17.19 16.07
N ILE A 159 -14.71 16.63 15.84
CA ILE A 159 -13.71 17.24 14.97
C ILE A 159 -14.20 17.26 13.52
N ILE A 160 -14.81 16.17 13.03
CA ILE A 160 -15.39 16.11 11.68
C ILE A 160 -16.47 17.19 11.53
N THR A 161 -17.42 17.26 12.44
CA THR A 161 -18.53 18.22 12.40
C THR A 161 -18.00 19.68 12.38
N ALA A 162 -17.03 20.00 13.24
CA ALA A 162 -16.44 21.34 13.30
C ALA A 162 -15.61 21.68 12.05
N SER A 163 -14.92 20.71 11.47
CA SER A 163 -14.14 20.89 10.24
C SER A 163 -15.05 21.22 9.05
N VAL A 164 -16.17 20.53 8.92
CA VAL A 164 -17.18 20.83 7.88
C VAL A 164 -17.74 22.23 8.06
N ALA A 165 -18.04 22.64 9.29
CA ALA A 165 -18.52 23.99 9.59
C ALA A 165 -17.47 25.09 9.31
N SER A 166 -16.20 24.76 9.23
CA SER A 166 -15.09 25.70 9.02
C SER A 166 -14.58 25.80 7.59
N GLY A 167 -15.14 25.02 6.63
CA GLY A 167 -14.78 25.15 5.23
C GLY A 167 -14.35 23.85 4.54
N VAL A 168 -14.22 22.75 5.28
CA VAL A 168 -14.07 21.41 4.67
C VAL A 168 -15.37 21.02 3.98
N ASN A 169 -15.29 20.58 2.74
CA ASN A 169 -16.47 20.16 1.95
C ASN A 169 -16.32 18.77 1.35
N GLU A 170 -15.22 18.07 1.64
CA GLU A 170 -15.02 16.68 1.26
C GLU A 170 -14.34 15.93 2.41
N LEU A 171 -14.95 14.81 2.85
CA LEU A 171 -14.38 13.88 3.82
C LEU A 171 -13.89 12.66 3.04
N ASP A 172 -12.57 12.51 2.90
CA ASP A 172 -11.97 11.47 2.08
C ASP A 172 -11.94 10.13 2.79
N SER A 173 -11.46 10.10 4.03
CA SER A 173 -11.39 8.87 4.83
C SER A 173 -11.33 9.15 6.33
N VAL A 174 -11.78 8.16 7.10
CA VAL A 174 -11.51 8.04 8.54
C VAL A 174 -10.87 6.68 8.75
N GLN A 175 -9.68 6.64 9.32
CA GLN A 175 -8.94 5.43 9.63
C GLN A 175 -8.80 5.32 11.14
N TYR A 176 -8.91 4.10 11.65
CA TYR A 176 -8.79 3.82 13.07
C TYR A 176 -7.52 3.03 13.35
N LEU A 177 -6.88 3.32 14.48
CA LEU A 177 -5.64 2.66 14.90
C LEU A 177 -5.66 2.43 16.41
N CYS A 178 -4.85 1.47 16.82
CA CYS A 178 -4.59 1.19 18.21
C CYS A 178 -3.25 1.84 18.58
N SER A 179 -3.24 2.65 19.63
CA SER A 179 -2.00 3.25 20.14
C SER A 179 -1.00 2.19 20.63
N ASP A 180 -1.52 1.03 21.10
CA ASP A 180 -0.77 -0.14 21.56
C ASP A 180 -0.52 -1.19 20.45
N TYR A 181 -0.61 -0.79 19.16
CA TYR A 181 -0.44 -1.70 18.02
C TYR A 181 0.84 -2.55 18.12
N ASP A 182 1.98 -1.93 18.45
CA ASP A 182 3.27 -2.62 18.50
C ASP A 182 3.28 -3.70 19.61
N GLU A 183 2.62 -3.46 20.75
CA GLU A 183 2.50 -4.43 21.84
C GLU A 183 1.60 -5.60 21.41
N LYS A 184 0.46 -5.31 20.80
CA LYS A 184 -0.46 -6.31 20.26
C LYS A 184 0.17 -7.13 19.13
N TYR A 185 0.95 -6.50 18.28
CA TYR A 185 1.68 -7.20 17.22
C TYR A 185 2.73 -8.17 17.78
N GLN A 186 3.47 -7.75 18.83
CA GLN A 186 4.39 -8.65 19.53
C GLN A 186 3.67 -9.82 20.20
N GLU A 187 2.45 -9.62 20.72
CA GLU A 187 1.61 -10.68 21.24
C GLU A 187 1.23 -11.67 20.13
N ALA A 188 0.76 -11.17 18.97
CA ALA A 188 0.43 -11.99 17.81
C ALA A 188 1.64 -12.78 17.29
N LEU A 189 2.85 -12.17 17.24
CA LEU A 189 4.08 -12.86 16.87
C LEU A 189 4.42 -14.04 17.81
N LYS A 190 4.27 -13.85 19.11
CA LYS A 190 4.51 -14.94 20.09
C LYS A 190 3.53 -16.08 19.85
N MET A 191 2.25 -15.79 19.67
CA MET A 191 1.21 -16.77 19.38
C MET A 191 1.46 -17.50 18.06
N ALA A 192 1.88 -16.78 17.02
CA ALA A 192 2.22 -17.35 15.72
C ALA A 192 3.41 -18.33 15.79
N VAL A 193 4.45 -18.00 16.57
CA VAL A 193 5.59 -18.91 16.81
C VAL A 193 5.14 -20.15 17.60
N GLU A 194 4.29 -19.99 18.61
CA GLU A 194 3.73 -21.11 19.37
C GLU A 194 2.85 -22.01 18.49
N MET A 195 2.01 -21.42 17.63
CA MET A 195 1.23 -22.14 16.63
C MET A 195 2.13 -22.94 15.67
N ALA A 196 3.20 -22.33 15.16
CA ALA A 196 4.16 -23.01 14.31
C ALA A 196 4.80 -24.20 15.04
N LYS A 197 5.18 -24.02 16.32
CA LYS A 197 5.74 -25.10 17.14
C LYS A 197 4.75 -26.25 17.32
N ASN A 198 3.50 -25.96 17.68
CA ASN A 198 2.46 -26.97 17.85
C ASN A 198 2.19 -27.77 16.55
N LYS A 199 2.22 -27.09 15.41
CA LYS A 199 2.13 -27.76 14.10
C LYS A 199 3.33 -28.68 13.84
N ALA A 200 4.54 -28.20 14.13
CA ALA A 200 5.76 -28.98 13.95
C ALA A 200 5.77 -30.23 14.86
N ASP A 201 5.39 -30.08 16.12
CA ASP A 201 5.29 -31.19 17.08
C ASP A 201 4.32 -32.26 16.58
N ALA A 202 3.11 -31.88 16.16
CA ALA A 202 2.12 -32.82 15.66
C ALA A 202 2.58 -33.56 14.37
N MET A 203 3.28 -32.87 13.48
CA MET A 203 3.80 -33.47 12.25
C MET A 203 4.99 -34.38 12.52
N ALA A 204 5.88 -33.99 13.45
CA ALA A 204 7.03 -34.82 13.85
C ALA A 204 6.53 -36.12 14.52
N GLU A 205 5.59 -36.03 15.45
CA GLU A 205 4.97 -37.19 16.12
C GLU A 205 4.37 -38.17 15.09
N ALA A 206 3.62 -37.65 14.12
CA ALA A 206 3.05 -38.47 13.05
C ALA A 206 4.11 -39.18 12.18
N ALA A 207 5.32 -38.58 12.09
CA ALA A 207 6.45 -39.16 11.39
C ALA A 207 7.33 -40.06 12.27
N GLY A 208 7.00 -40.23 13.54
CA GLY A 208 7.79 -40.99 14.53
C GLY A 208 9.06 -40.27 14.96
N MET A 209 9.06 -38.95 14.95
CA MET A 209 10.19 -38.06 15.26
C MET A 209 9.78 -37.07 16.37
N THR A 210 10.76 -36.37 16.95
CA THR A 210 10.54 -35.31 17.93
C THR A 210 11.18 -34.01 17.49
N VAL A 211 10.52 -32.88 17.80
CA VAL A 211 11.08 -31.55 17.55
C VAL A 211 12.12 -31.23 18.63
N VAL A 212 13.33 -30.86 18.22
CA VAL A 212 14.44 -30.57 19.15
C VAL A 212 14.51 -29.06 19.44
N LYS A 213 14.63 -28.24 18.39
CA LYS A 213 14.77 -26.78 18.50
C LYS A 213 14.43 -26.06 17.19
N ALA A 214 14.07 -24.81 17.30
CA ALA A 214 14.03 -23.94 16.14
C ALA A 214 15.46 -23.60 15.65
N VAL A 215 15.71 -23.71 14.35
CA VAL A 215 16.99 -23.41 13.70
C VAL A 215 16.93 -22.18 12.83
N ASN A 216 15.72 -21.80 12.40
CA ASN A 216 15.46 -20.56 11.68
C ASN A 216 14.06 -20.05 11.99
N ILE A 217 13.93 -18.76 12.18
CA ILE A 217 12.63 -18.07 12.31
C ILE A 217 12.70 -16.87 11.38
N SER A 218 11.71 -16.76 10.52
CA SER A 218 11.51 -15.63 9.61
C SER A 218 10.12 -15.07 9.83
N GLU A 219 10.04 -13.77 9.94
CA GLU A 219 8.79 -13.03 9.96
C GLU A 219 8.40 -12.71 8.52
N ASP A 220 7.18 -13.06 8.13
CA ASP A 220 6.64 -12.79 6.80
C ASP A 220 5.58 -11.69 6.92
N GLY A 221 5.73 -10.62 6.14
CA GLY A 221 4.66 -9.63 5.95
C GLY A 221 4.61 -8.47 6.96
N TYR A 222 5.69 -8.19 7.71
CA TYR A 222 5.72 -6.95 8.47
C TYR A 222 5.77 -5.73 7.55
N TYR A 223 4.65 -5.04 7.46
CA TYR A 223 4.57 -3.74 6.78
C TYR A 223 4.35 -2.64 7.82
N PRO A 224 5.32 -1.74 8.07
CA PRO A 224 5.20 -0.65 9.04
C PRO A 224 3.98 0.28 8.81
N GLN A 225 3.41 0.25 7.60
CA GLN A 225 2.20 1.00 7.24
C GLN A 225 0.89 0.30 7.66
N ALA A 226 0.94 -0.95 8.11
CA ALA A 226 -0.24 -1.69 8.57
C ALA A 226 -0.82 -1.19 9.91
N ARG A 227 -0.19 -0.18 10.54
CA ARG A 227 -0.74 0.50 11.72
C ARG A 227 -2.09 1.15 11.46
N TYR A 228 -2.38 1.48 10.18
CA TYR A 228 -3.63 2.08 9.75
C TYR A 228 -4.51 1.01 9.12
N ASN A 229 -5.36 0.39 9.93
CA ASN A 229 -6.35 -0.52 9.37
C ASN A 229 -7.44 0.33 8.70
N THR A 230 -7.48 0.28 7.38
CA THR A 230 -8.59 0.81 6.60
C THR A 230 -9.80 -0.13 6.80
N ALA A 231 -10.44 -0.05 7.96
CA ALA A 231 -11.82 -0.47 8.05
C ALA A 231 -12.57 0.44 7.09
N GLY A 232 -12.75 -0.02 5.85
CA GLY A 232 -13.39 0.73 4.78
C GLY A 232 -14.86 0.99 5.07
N ALA A 233 -15.12 1.89 5.97
CA ALA A 233 -16.38 2.58 6.05
C ALA A 233 -16.38 3.58 4.89
N SER A 234 -16.98 3.18 3.76
CA SER A 234 -17.31 4.09 2.68
C SER A 234 -18.22 5.18 3.26
N ALA A 235 -17.64 6.29 3.68
CA ALA A 235 -18.33 7.47 4.22
C ALA A 235 -19.20 8.20 3.18
N LYS A 236 -19.38 7.60 2.00
CA LYS A 236 -20.12 8.18 0.86
C LYS A 236 -21.64 8.26 1.04
N GLN A 237 -22.21 7.85 2.17
CA GLN A 237 -23.67 7.71 2.28
C GLN A 237 -24.34 8.42 3.46
N MET A 238 -23.66 9.32 4.16
CA MET A 238 -24.26 10.04 5.30
C MET A 238 -24.18 11.58 5.19
N MET A 239 -24.48 12.12 4.02
CA MET A 239 -24.83 13.54 3.88
C MET A 239 -26.33 13.68 3.69
N MET A 240 -27.12 13.55 4.77
CA MET A 240 -28.51 14.03 4.79
C MET A 240 -28.89 14.52 6.19
N GLU A 241 -29.19 15.83 6.22
CA GLU A 241 -30.13 16.52 7.12
C GLU A 241 -30.09 16.15 8.62
N ASP A 242 -29.16 16.73 9.36
CA ASP A 242 -29.37 17.52 10.58
C ASP A 242 -28.00 17.98 11.16
N ALA A 243 -27.63 19.23 10.90
CA ALA A 243 -26.31 19.78 11.21
C ALA A 243 -26.10 20.13 12.70
N ALA A 244 -26.69 19.41 13.63
CA ALA A 244 -26.63 19.73 15.07
C ALA A 244 -26.24 18.55 15.98
N ALA A 245 -26.06 17.34 15.46
CA ALA A 245 -25.64 16.20 16.26
C ALA A 245 -24.21 15.80 15.90
N ASP A 246 -23.36 15.57 16.91
CA ASP A 246 -22.03 14.96 16.69
C ASP A 246 -22.19 13.66 15.96
N MET A 247 -21.39 13.45 14.90
CA MET A 247 -21.40 12.21 14.14
C MET A 247 -20.98 11.05 15.03
N GLY A 248 -21.85 10.06 15.22
CA GLY A 248 -21.53 8.84 15.94
C GLY A 248 -20.45 8.04 15.20
N VAL A 249 -19.28 7.87 15.82
CA VAL A 249 -18.15 7.12 15.27
C VAL A 249 -18.07 5.77 15.97
N MET A 250 -18.14 4.68 15.20
CA MET A 250 -18.03 3.30 15.70
C MET A 250 -16.89 2.57 14.99
N PRO A 251 -15.69 2.49 15.59
CA PRO A 251 -14.51 1.93 14.93
C PRO A 251 -14.56 0.40 14.78
N GLY A 252 -15.42 -0.31 15.53
CA GLY A 252 -15.41 -1.77 15.58
C GLY A 252 -14.15 -2.34 16.24
N GLU A 253 -13.78 -3.58 15.89
CA GLU A 253 -12.52 -4.21 16.28
C GLU A 253 -11.61 -4.25 15.05
N VAL A 254 -10.30 -4.08 15.26
CA VAL A 254 -9.26 -4.31 14.25
C VAL A 254 -8.54 -5.60 14.57
N SER A 255 -8.20 -6.36 13.51
CA SER A 255 -7.40 -7.57 13.59
C SER A 255 -5.95 -7.25 13.30
N ILE A 256 -5.08 -7.59 14.24
CA ILE A 256 -3.63 -7.42 14.14
C ILE A 256 -3.04 -8.80 13.92
N GLU A 257 -2.69 -9.13 12.66
CA GLU A 257 -2.21 -10.42 12.24
C GLU A 257 -0.68 -10.45 12.19
N ALA A 258 -0.09 -11.54 12.66
CA ALA A 258 1.31 -11.87 12.53
C ALA A 258 1.50 -13.22 11.85
N GLN A 259 2.42 -13.28 10.89
CA GLN A 259 2.78 -14.47 10.17
C GLN A 259 4.28 -14.75 10.32
N VAL A 260 4.61 -16.00 10.66
CA VAL A 260 5.99 -16.46 10.79
C VAL A 260 6.21 -17.76 10.03
N SER A 261 7.42 -17.94 9.51
CA SER A 261 7.92 -19.20 8.97
C SER A 261 9.02 -19.71 9.87
N VAL A 262 8.84 -20.89 10.45
CA VAL A 262 9.78 -21.46 11.42
C VAL A 262 10.30 -22.81 10.92
N THR A 263 11.61 -22.98 10.89
CA THR A 263 12.28 -24.26 10.59
C THR A 263 12.78 -24.87 11.89
N PHE A 264 12.35 -26.09 12.17
CA PHE A 264 12.76 -26.89 13.32
C PHE A 264 13.67 -28.04 12.90
N GLU A 265 14.60 -28.38 13.78
CA GLU A 265 15.37 -29.62 13.74
C GLU A 265 14.59 -30.72 14.46
N MET A 266 14.62 -31.95 13.88
CA MET A 266 13.91 -33.11 14.40
C MET A 266 14.88 -34.28 14.55
N GLU A 267 14.62 -35.17 15.52
CA GLU A 267 15.33 -36.43 15.75
C GLU A 267 14.36 -37.60 15.90
#